data_82ab4277bf0008fd7b12e78cdb65744c
#
_entry.id   82ab4277bf0008fd7b12e78cdb65744c
#
_cell.length_a   1.000
_cell.length_b   1.000
_cell.length_c   1.000
_cell.angle_alpha   90.00
_cell.angle_beta   90.00
_cell.angle_gamma   90.00
#
_symmetry.space_group_name_H-M   'P 1'
#
loop_
_entity.id
_entity.type
_entity.pdbx_description
1 polymer ?
#
loop_
_entity_poly.entity_id
_entity_poly.type
_entity_poly.pdbx_seq_one_letter_code
_entity_poly.pdbx_strand_id
1 'polypeptide(L)'
;MASSHSSGTFTDAGPDDAATRRNGKRTLGDVQGTLLGLAHYLFNFVRGEAASRPALREQATELLRVRMWGIEADEPHRKALAAGDLILVFLGAPERKFIGQAELASAVHDWTPFEAQVYPGDSRGGVLLAEVEEWDPPVPMSTVLSQIDPAENARADFEAGIVRVTANEYETALAVAAARQPRAM
;
A
#
# COMPACT_ATOMS: atom_id res chain seq x y z
N MET A 1 -24.67 -54.23 -42.01
CA MET A 1 -24.46 -53.96 -43.46
C MET A 1 -23.67 -52.67 -43.57
N ALA A 2 -22.56 -52.70 -44.29
CA ALA A 2 -21.74 -51.71 -44.95
C ALA A 2 -21.15 -50.61 -44.02
N SER A 3 -19.93 -50.64 -43.59
CA SER A 3 -18.65 -50.40 -44.27
C SER A 3 -18.59 -49.16 -45.13
N SER A 4 -17.79 -48.18 -44.69
CA SER A 4 -16.95 -47.40 -45.58
C SER A 4 -15.77 -46.80 -44.83
N HIS A 5 -14.60 -47.24 -45.20
CA HIS A 5 -13.27 -46.71 -44.92
C HIS A 5 -13.09 -45.34 -45.63
N SER A 6 -12.36 -44.40 -45.05
CA SER A 6 -11.51 -43.52 -45.84
C SER A 6 -10.29 -43.12 -45.05
N SER A 7 -9.18 -43.50 -45.62
CA SER A 7 -7.80 -43.20 -45.27
C SER A 7 -7.44 -41.78 -45.73
N GLY A 8 -6.50 -41.15 -45.10
CA GLY A 8 -5.86 -39.93 -45.62
C GLY A 8 -5.06 -39.22 -44.54
N THR A 9 -3.95 -39.50 -44.56
CA THR A 9 -2.55 -39.08 -44.85
C THR A 9 -1.92 -38.30 -43.71
N PHE A 10 -0.96 -38.97 -43.18
CA PHE A 10 0.13 -38.51 -42.35
C PHE A 10 1.00 -37.50 -43.13
N THR A 11 1.21 -36.30 -42.61
CA THR A 11 2.31 -35.43 -43.04
C THR A 11 3.11 -35.06 -41.81
N ASP A 12 4.27 -35.65 -41.75
CA ASP A 12 5.42 -35.38 -40.94
C ASP A 12 6.04 -34.04 -41.37
N ALA A 13 6.29 -33.14 -40.43
CA ALA A 13 7.24 -32.03 -40.61
C ALA A 13 7.76 -31.56 -39.24
N GLY A 14 8.91 -31.99 -38.95
CA GLY A 14 10.11 -31.60 -38.28
C GLY A 14 10.12 -30.51 -37.18
N PRO A 15 11.05 -30.70 -36.24
CA PRO A 15 11.28 -29.76 -35.15
C PRO A 15 12.35 -28.72 -35.54
N ASP A 16 12.09 -27.50 -35.25
CA ASP A 16 13.02 -26.35 -35.05
C ASP A 16 12.16 -25.12 -34.77
N ASP A 17 12.33 -24.31 -33.74
CA ASP A 17 13.54 -23.64 -33.37
C ASP A 17 13.35 -22.85 -32.06
N ALA A 18 14.42 -22.87 -31.26
CA ALA A 18 14.90 -21.75 -30.47
C ALA A 18 13.97 -21.03 -29.48
N ALA A 19 14.00 -21.52 -28.25
CA ALA A 19 13.77 -20.75 -27.07
C ALA A 19 14.71 -19.53 -27.02
N THR A 20 14.28 -18.39 -27.54
CA THR A 20 14.93 -17.11 -27.29
C THR A 20 14.50 -16.62 -25.91
N ARG A 21 15.25 -17.01 -24.89
CA ARG A 21 15.23 -16.37 -23.58
C ARG A 21 15.67 -14.91 -23.77
N ARG A 22 14.71 -14.00 -23.90
CA ARG A 22 14.97 -12.57 -23.72
C ARG A 22 15.18 -12.30 -22.25
N ASN A 23 16.43 -12.36 -21.86
CA ASN A 23 16.95 -11.83 -20.61
C ASN A 23 16.91 -10.30 -20.75
N GLY A 24 15.75 -9.70 -20.50
CA GLY A 24 15.59 -8.25 -20.44
C GLY A 24 16.35 -7.73 -19.22
N LYS A 25 17.57 -7.27 -19.40
CA LYS A 25 18.23 -6.39 -18.45
C LYS A 25 17.32 -5.18 -18.27
N ARG A 26 16.61 -5.13 -17.14
CA ARG A 26 15.98 -3.88 -16.70
C ARG A 26 17.08 -2.85 -16.53
N THR A 27 17.10 -1.84 -17.35
CA THR A 27 18.04 -0.74 -17.24
C THR A 27 17.61 0.19 -16.11
N LEU A 28 18.57 0.86 -15.46
CA LEU A 28 18.30 1.81 -14.38
C LEU A 28 17.27 2.90 -14.76
N GLY A 29 17.09 3.18 -16.04
CA GLY A 29 16.10 4.10 -16.58
C GLY A 29 14.64 3.63 -16.43
N ASP A 30 14.38 2.31 -16.43
CA ASP A 30 13.02 1.78 -16.28
C ASP A 30 12.52 1.91 -14.84
N VAL A 31 13.43 1.90 -13.88
CA VAL A 31 13.10 2.06 -12.44
C VAL A 31 12.70 3.52 -12.14
N GLN A 32 13.36 4.49 -12.74
CA GLN A 32 13.02 5.91 -12.57
C GLN A 32 11.68 6.29 -13.20
N GLY A 33 11.30 5.67 -14.33
CA GLY A 33 10.00 5.88 -14.96
C GLY A 33 8.82 5.38 -14.12
N THR A 34 9.03 4.36 -13.30
CA THR A 34 7.98 3.78 -12.43
C THR A 34 7.74 4.63 -11.18
N LEU A 35 8.76 5.32 -10.66
CA LEU A 35 8.64 6.19 -9.49
C LEU A 35 7.87 7.50 -9.76
N LEU A 36 7.81 7.97 -11.00
CA LEU A 36 7.10 9.20 -11.38
C LEU A 36 5.57 9.06 -11.47
N GLY A 37 5.03 7.87 -11.28
CA GLY A 37 3.59 7.57 -11.36
C GLY A 37 2.94 7.08 -10.07
N LEU A 38 3.71 6.84 -9.00
CA LEU A 38 3.17 6.35 -7.73
C LEU A 38 2.46 7.48 -6.98
N ALA A 39 1.25 7.19 -6.52
CA ALA A 39 0.56 8.11 -5.64
C ALA A 39 0.98 7.89 -4.18
N HIS A 40 0.90 8.95 -3.40
CA HIS A 40 1.22 8.93 -1.99
C HIS A 40 -0.03 9.26 -1.19
N TYR A 41 -0.31 8.47 -0.16
CA TYR A 41 -1.47 8.66 0.68
C TYR A 41 -1.08 8.63 2.15
N LEU A 42 -1.92 9.27 2.96
CA LEU A 42 -1.93 9.14 4.40
C LEU A 42 -3.19 8.35 4.75
N PHE A 43 -3.01 7.25 5.46
CA PHE A 43 -4.08 6.44 6.01
C PHE A 43 -4.25 6.80 7.48
N ASN A 44 -5.31 7.50 7.78
CA ASN A 44 -5.60 7.96 9.13
C ASN A 44 -6.42 6.90 9.87
N PHE A 45 -5.87 6.40 10.95
CA PHE A 45 -6.57 5.51 11.85
C PHE A 45 -7.26 6.33 12.94
N VAL A 46 -8.55 6.55 12.73
CA VAL A 46 -9.43 7.18 13.72
C VAL A 46 -10.53 6.20 14.04
N ARG A 47 -10.65 5.81 15.28
CA ARG A 47 -11.90 5.18 15.75
C ARG A 47 -12.66 6.16 16.63
N GLY A 48 -14.01 6.10 16.51
CA GLY A 48 -14.93 6.98 17.20
C GLY A 48 -14.69 7.11 18.70
N GLU A 49 -15.33 8.04 19.31
CA GLU A 49 -15.11 8.69 20.61
C GLU A 49 -14.83 7.79 21.84
N ALA A 50 -15.00 6.47 21.74
CA ALA A 50 -14.96 5.55 22.89
C ALA A 50 -13.67 4.73 23.04
N ALA A 51 -12.71 4.82 22.13
CA ALA A 51 -11.52 3.99 22.20
C ALA A 51 -10.44 4.61 23.11
N SER A 52 -9.97 3.85 24.10
CA SER A 52 -8.82 4.25 24.90
C SER A 52 -7.57 4.36 24.03
N ARG A 53 -6.70 5.35 24.32
CA ARG A 53 -5.48 5.66 23.53
C ARG A 53 -4.56 4.46 23.24
N PRO A 54 -4.27 3.56 24.20
CA PRO A 54 -3.46 2.38 23.93
C PRO A 54 -4.10 1.45 22.91
N ALA A 55 -5.41 1.30 22.93
CA ALA A 55 -6.13 0.41 22.02
C ALA A 55 -6.08 0.86 20.54
N LEU A 56 -6.01 2.18 20.25
CA LEU A 56 -5.89 2.67 18.87
C LEU A 56 -4.56 2.27 18.24
N ARG A 57 -3.47 2.50 18.94
CA ARG A 57 -2.13 2.12 18.46
C ARG A 57 -2.03 0.61 18.28
N GLU A 58 -2.47 -0.16 19.25
CA GLU A 58 -2.45 -1.63 19.19
C GLU A 58 -3.24 -2.15 17.98
N GLN A 59 -4.42 -1.59 17.73
CA GLN A 59 -5.24 -1.98 16.58
C GLN A 59 -4.58 -1.60 15.25
N ALA A 60 -4.03 -0.38 15.12
CA ALA A 60 -3.34 0.03 13.91
C ALA A 60 -2.08 -0.83 13.66
N THR A 61 -1.31 -1.13 14.71
CA THR A 61 -0.16 -2.03 14.64
C THR A 61 -0.59 -3.45 14.23
N GLU A 62 -1.71 -3.94 14.72
CA GLU A 62 -2.24 -5.25 14.31
C GLU A 62 -2.60 -5.28 12.83
N LEU A 63 -3.21 -4.22 12.28
CA LEU A 63 -3.48 -4.10 10.84
C LEU A 63 -2.18 -4.13 10.02
N LEU A 64 -1.14 -3.43 10.46
CA LEU A 64 0.18 -3.48 9.83
C LEU A 64 0.78 -4.88 9.90
N ARG A 65 0.66 -5.56 11.04
CA ARG A 65 1.18 -6.91 11.24
C ARG A 65 0.50 -7.95 10.35
N VAL A 66 -0.83 -7.89 10.22
CA VAL A 66 -1.58 -8.78 9.31
C VAL A 66 -1.49 -8.32 7.85
N ARG A 67 -0.87 -7.16 7.59
CA ARG A 67 -0.70 -6.57 6.26
C ARG A 67 -2.01 -6.35 5.52
N MET A 68 -3.02 -5.88 6.24
CA MET A 68 -4.35 -5.63 5.71
C MET A 68 -4.88 -4.30 6.26
N TRP A 69 -5.55 -3.53 5.41
CA TRP A 69 -6.20 -2.29 5.83
C TRP A 69 -7.62 -2.21 5.28
N GLY A 70 -8.59 -2.18 6.17
CA GLY A 70 -9.99 -2.07 5.79
C GLY A 70 -10.32 -0.68 5.27
N ILE A 71 -11.14 -0.63 4.21
CA ILE A 71 -11.55 0.62 3.58
C ILE A 71 -13.06 0.60 3.41
N GLU A 72 -13.71 1.59 3.99
CA GLU A 72 -15.16 1.72 3.92
C GLU A 72 -15.64 2.02 2.49
N ALA A 73 -16.90 1.69 2.22
CA ALA A 73 -17.46 1.81 0.88
C ALA A 73 -17.57 3.27 0.38
N ASP A 74 -17.71 4.20 1.30
CA ASP A 74 -17.86 5.64 1.07
C ASP A 74 -16.55 6.44 1.16
N GLU A 75 -15.41 5.77 1.36
CA GLU A 75 -14.11 6.42 1.43
C GLU A 75 -13.80 7.16 0.11
N PRO A 76 -13.56 8.49 0.15
CA PRO A 76 -13.45 9.31 -1.06
C PRO A 76 -12.37 8.85 -2.06
N HIS A 77 -11.24 8.38 -1.58
CA HIS A 77 -10.11 7.96 -2.41
C HIS A 77 -10.13 6.48 -2.79
N ARG A 78 -11.13 5.72 -2.34
CA ARG A 78 -11.20 4.27 -2.51
C ARG A 78 -10.92 3.79 -3.93
N LYS A 79 -11.46 4.48 -4.95
CA LYS A 79 -11.33 4.08 -6.36
C LYS A 79 -10.00 4.46 -6.99
N ALA A 80 -9.23 5.32 -6.34
CA ALA A 80 -7.95 5.82 -6.85
C ALA A 80 -6.76 4.98 -6.34
N LEU A 81 -6.97 4.17 -5.30
CA LEU A 81 -5.91 3.36 -4.71
C LEU A 81 -5.52 2.21 -5.63
N ALA A 82 -4.24 2.07 -5.90
CA ALA A 82 -3.68 1.06 -6.78
C ALA A 82 -2.49 0.34 -6.12
N ALA A 83 -2.22 -0.89 -6.56
CA ALA A 83 -1.00 -1.59 -6.15
C ALA A 83 0.24 -0.78 -6.55
N GLY A 84 1.19 -0.69 -5.64
CA GLY A 84 2.40 0.13 -5.77
C GLY A 84 2.29 1.51 -5.14
N ASP A 85 1.10 2.03 -4.84
CA ASP A 85 0.96 3.30 -4.14
C ASP A 85 1.59 3.24 -2.75
N LEU A 86 2.20 4.34 -2.32
CA LEU A 86 2.89 4.42 -1.04
C LEU A 86 2.01 5.09 0.00
N ILE A 87 2.02 4.56 1.22
CA ILE A 87 1.20 5.07 2.30
C ILE A 87 2.01 5.39 3.55
N LEU A 88 1.62 6.47 4.22
CA LEU A 88 1.96 6.76 5.61
C LEU A 88 0.80 6.33 6.50
N VAL A 89 1.09 5.68 7.60
CA VAL A 89 0.08 5.30 8.59
C VAL A 89 0.11 6.29 9.75
N PHE A 90 -1.04 6.88 10.02
CA PHE A 90 -1.18 7.99 10.95
C PHE A 90 -2.25 7.68 12.00
N LEU A 91 -1.93 7.94 13.25
CA LEU A 91 -2.91 7.98 14.33
C LEU A 91 -3.44 9.40 14.44
N GLY A 92 -4.74 9.58 14.22
CA GLY A 92 -5.40 10.86 14.32
C GLY A 92 -5.42 11.44 15.72
N ALA A 93 -6.28 12.42 15.94
CA ALA A 93 -6.43 13.02 17.27
C ALA A 93 -6.81 11.95 18.32
N PRO A 94 -6.33 12.08 19.53
CA PRO A 94 -5.48 13.14 20.07
C PRO A 94 -3.97 12.92 19.88
N GLU A 95 -3.53 11.77 19.38
CA GLU A 95 -2.10 11.41 19.32
C GLU A 95 -1.34 12.17 18.26
N ARG A 96 -1.93 12.32 17.07
CA ARG A 96 -1.37 13.03 15.93
C ARG A 96 0.08 12.61 15.61
N LYS A 97 0.27 11.30 15.38
CA LYS A 97 1.58 10.70 15.14
C LYS A 97 1.55 9.76 13.95
N PHE A 98 2.60 9.79 13.16
CA PHE A 98 2.89 8.73 12.19
C PHE A 98 3.50 7.53 12.91
N ILE A 99 3.04 6.33 12.57
CA ILE A 99 3.47 5.09 13.19
C ILE A 99 4.16 4.13 12.22
N GLY A 100 4.20 4.47 10.93
CA GLY A 100 4.84 3.64 9.94
C GLY A 100 4.52 4.03 8.51
N GLN A 101 5.02 3.22 7.60
CA GLN A 101 4.77 3.29 6.17
C GLN A 101 4.50 1.90 5.60
N ALA A 102 3.93 1.85 4.40
CA ALA A 102 3.80 0.63 3.63
C ALA A 102 3.60 0.94 2.13
N GLU A 103 3.65 -0.09 1.31
CA GLU A 103 3.22 -0.07 -0.09
C GLU A 103 1.88 -0.81 -0.21
N LEU A 104 0.99 -0.37 -1.09
CA LEU A 104 -0.22 -1.12 -1.40
C LEU A 104 0.12 -2.33 -2.29
N ALA A 105 -0.11 -3.53 -1.79
CA ALA A 105 0.08 -4.77 -2.54
C ALA A 105 -1.10 -5.06 -3.49
N SER A 106 -2.26 -4.43 -3.28
CA SER A 106 -3.45 -4.60 -4.11
C SER A 106 -4.22 -3.29 -4.29
N ALA A 107 -5.05 -3.22 -5.33
CA ALA A 107 -6.17 -2.29 -5.34
C ALA A 107 -7.21 -2.69 -4.30
N VAL A 108 -8.17 -1.80 -4.02
CA VAL A 108 -9.27 -2.10 -3.10
C VAL A 108 -10.14 -3.23 -3.67
N HIS A 109 -10.41 -4.22 -2.84
CA HIS A 109 -11.28 -5.35 -3.18
C HIS A 109 -12.10 -5.79 -1.97
N ASP A 110 -13.16 -6.55 -2.21
CA ASP A 110 -13.90 -7.20 -1.15
C ASP A 110 -13.07 -8.37 -0.61
N TRP A 111 -13.08 -8.56 0.71
CA TRP A 111 -12.31 -9.65 1.31
C TRP A 111 -12.73 -11.01 0.78
N THR A 112 -11.77 -11.82 0.35
CA THR A 112 -11.99 -13.24 0.15
C THR A 112 -12.40 -13.92 1.47
N PRO A 113 -13.00 -15.10 1.45
CA PRO A 113 -13.36 -15.81 2.70
C PRO A 113 -12.18 -16.03 3.64
N PHE A 114 -10.98 -16.23 3.11
CA PHE A 114 -9.76 -16.37 3.90
C PHE A 114 -9.34 -15.03 4.53
N GLU A 115 -9.32 -13.95 3.75
CA GLU A 115 -8.97 -12.61 4.23
C GLU A 115 -9.97 -12.13 5.28
N ALA A 116 -11.27 -12.34 5.08
CA ALA A 116 -12.31 -12.00 6.03
C ALA A 116 -12.16 -12.74 7.38
N GLN A 117 -11.59 -13.93 7.36
CA GLN A 117 -11.31 -14.70 8.58
C GLN A 117 -10.11 -14.17 9.35
N VAL A 118 -9.12 -13.60 8.64
CA VAL A 118 -7.85 -13.13 9.22
C VAL A 118 -7.93 -11.65 9.60
N TYR A 119 -8.74 -10.86 8.88
CA TYR A 119 -8.87 -9.43 9.12
C TYR A 119 -9.48 -9.14 10.49
N PRO A 120 -8.82 -8.34 11.34
CA PRO A 120 -9.26 -8.14 12.72
C PRO A 120 -10.34 -7.05 12.88
N GLY A 121 -10.77 -6.40 11.80
CA GLY A 121 -11.78 -5.32 11.81
C GLY A 121 -13.13 -5.75 11.26
N ASP A 122 -14.01 -4.77 11.09
CA ASP A 122 -15.39 -4.98 10.65
C ASP A 122 -15.61 -4.66 9.15
N SER A 123 -14.63 -4.08 8.48
CA SER A 123 -14.69 -3.75 7.05
C SER A 123 -14.86 -4.99 6.19
N ARG A 124 -15.70 -4.87 5.15
CA ARG A 124 -15.96 -5.97 4.20
C ARG A 124 -14.93 -6.10 3.10
N GLY A 125 -14.02 -5.13 3.01
CA GLY A 125 -12.97 -5.09 2.00
C GLY A 125 -11.95 -4.02 2.32
N GLY A 126 -10.89 -3.96 1.51
CA GLY A 126 -9.79 -3.03 1.69
C GLY A 126 -8.64 -3.32 0.78
N VAL A 127 -7.43 -3.09 1.24
CA VAL A 127 -6.17 -3.31 0.53
C VAL A 127 -5.25 -4.24 1.30
N LEU A 128 -4.42 -4.97 0.57
CA LEU A 128 -3.28 -5.69 1.12
C LEU A 128 -2.07 -4.76 1.14
N LEU A 129 -1.19 -4.95 2.13
CA LEU A 129 0.02 -4.16 2.33
C LEU A 129 1.28 -4.98 2.07
N ALA A 130 2.27 -4.35 1.46
CA ALA A 130 3.63 -4.84 1.30
C ALA A 130 4.60 -3.85 1.93
N GLU A 131 5.85 -4.22 2.04
CA GLU A 131 6.96 -3.38 2.52
C GLU A 131 6.60 -2.55 3.76
N VAL A 132 5.90 -3.23 4.71
CA VAL A 132 5.45 -2.58 5.95
C VAL A 132 6.63 -2.29 6.85
N GLU A 133 6.76 -1.04 7.27
CA GLU A 133 7.75 -0.58 8.24
C GLU A 133 7.04 0.17 9.37
N GLU A 134 7.12 -0.36 10.60
CA GLU A 134 6.65 0.33 11.79
C GLU A 134 7.73 1.24 12.35
N TRP A 135 7.32 2.42 12.83
CA TRP A 135 8.24 3.40 13.41
C TRP A 135 8.14 3.40 14.94
N ASP A 136 9.29 3.10 15.58
CA ASP A 136 9.43 3.19 17.02
C ASP A 136 10.71 3.95 17.39
N PRO A 137 10.60 5.15 17.96
CA PRO A 137 9.39 5.83 18.40
C PRO A 137 8.54 6.42 17.25
N PRO A 138 7.22 6.56 17.44
CA PRO A 138 6.34 7.24 16.49
C PRO A 138 6.76 8.69 16.25
N VAL A 139 6.50 9.20 15.04
CA VAL A 139 6.88 10.55 14.62
C VAL A 139 5.71 11.52 14.84
N PRO A 140 5.87 12.56 15.68
CA PRO A 140 4.83 13.58 15.85
C PRO A 140 4.58 14.33 14.54
N MET A 141 3.31 14.55 14.19
CA MET A 141 2.91 15.33 13.02
C MET A 141 3.53 16.72 13.02
N SER A 142 3.56 17.39 14.17
CA SER A 142 4.16 18.73 14.30
C SER A 142 5.63 18.78 13.88
N THR A 143 6.37 17.69 14.08
CA THR A 143 7.79 17.62 13.67
C THR A 143 7.92 17.55 12.14
N VAL A 144 7.04 16.81 11.48
CA VAL A 144 7.01 16.74 10.01
C VAL A 144 6.56 18.07 9.43
N LEU A 145 5.46 18.62 9.92
CA LEU A 145 4.91 19.89 9.45
C LEU A 145 5.88 21.06 9.62
N SER A 146 6.74 21.05 10.64
CA SER A 146 7.74 22.10 10.83
C SER A 146 8.86 22.11 9.78
N GLN A 147 8.96 21.03 8.97
CA GLN A 147 9.96 20.90 7.91
C GLN A 147 9.36 21.08 6.50
N ILE A 148 8.06 21.22 6.38
CA ILE A 148 7.35 21.47 5.13
C ILE A 148 7.05 22.96 5.05
N ASP A 149 7.19 23.55 3.85
CA ASP A 149 6.83 24.96 3.62
C ASP A 149 5.34 25.17 3.99
N PRO A 150 5.02 26.16 4.85
CA PRO A 150 3.65 26.47 5.21
C PRO A 150 2.72 26.74 4.03
N ALA A 151 3.25 27.23 2.90
CA ALA A 151 2.48 27.44 1.67
C ALA A 151 2.07 26.12 1.00
N GLU A 152 2.86 25.07 1.16
CA GLU A 152 2.56 23.72 0.64
C GLU A 152 1.64 22.93 1.59
N ASN A 153 1.73 23.23 2.87
CA ASN A 153 1.07 22.50 3.96
C ASN A 153 -0.41 22.89 4.20
N ALA A 154 -0.91 23.93 3.55
CA ALA A 154 -2.25 24.48 3.79
C ALA A 154 -3.41 23.54 3.36
N ARG A 155 -3.16 22.32 2.90
CA ARG A 155 -4.13 21.48 2.20
C ARG A 155 -4.40 20.10 2.79
N ALA A 156 -3.59 19.64 3.71
CA ALA A 156 -3.79 18.30 4.25
C ALA A 156 -4.75 18.35 5.45
N ASP A 157 -6.01 18.03 5.21
CA ASP A 157 -6.93 17.66 6.27
C ASP A 157 -6.56 16.26 6.78
N PHE A 158 -5.54 16.22 7.64
CA PHE A 158 -5.04 14.98 8.23
C PHE A 158 -6.07 14.30 9.17
N GLU A 159 -7.24 14.87 9.34
CA GLU A 159 -8.32 14.29 10.13
C GLU A 159 -9.31 13.47 9.27
N ALA A 160 -9.25 13.57 7.94
CA ALA A 160 -9.98 12.69 7.03
C ALA A 160 -9.38 11.27 7.02
N GLY A 161 -10.16 10.27 6.60
CA GLY A 161 -9.76 8.86 6.59
C GLY A 161 -8.53 8.60 5.73
N ILE A 162 -8.68 8.71 4.41
CA ILE A 162 -7.57 8.58 3.44
C ILE A 162 -7.36 9.92 2.74
N VAL A 163 -6.13 10.43 2.81
CA VAL A 163 -5.76 11.72 2.23
C VAL A 163 -4.63 11.53 1.23
N ARG A 164 -4.74 12.13 0.07
CA ARG A 164 -3.63 12.18 -0.86
C ARG A 164 -2.61 13.21 -0.40
N VAL A 165 -1.35 12.80 -0.27
CA VAL A 165 -0.22 13.66 0.08
C VAL A 165 0.71 13.86 -1.11
N THR A 166 1.51 14.90 -1.08
CA THR A 166 2.54 15.14 -2.09
C THR A 166 3.75 14.23 -1.85
N ALA A 167 4.57 14.02 -2.87
CA ALA A 167 5.83 13.30 -2.72
C ALA A 167 6.75 13.98 -1.66
N ASN A 168 6.78 15.33 -1.65
CA ASN A 168 7.57 16.08 -0.67
C ASN A 168 7.11 15.86 0.77
N GLU A 169 5.79 15.84 1.02
CA GLU A 169 5.22 15.53 2.35
C GLU A 169 5.58 14.10 2.79
N TYR A 170 5.45 13.16 1.87
CA TYR A 170 5.80 11.76 2.10
C TYR A 170 7.29 11.60 2.44
N GLU A 171 8.18 12.11 1.58
CA GLU A 171 9.63 12.03 1.77
C GLU A 171 10.10 12.75 3.02
N THR A 172 9.48 13.89 3.37
CA THR A 172 9.78 14.61 4.60
C THR A 172 9.45 13.77 5.82
N ALA A 173 8.31 13.08 5.83
CA ALA A 173 7.94 12.18 6.91
C ALA A 173 8.95 11.04 7.07
N LEU A 174 9.40 10.45 5.97
CA LEU A 174 10.43 9.40 5.97
C LEU A 174 11.76 9.92 6.52
N ALA A 175 12.21 11.09 6.08
CA ALA A 175 13.47 11.68 6.53
C ALA A 175 13.44 11.96 8.05
N VAL A 176 12.31 12.47 8.56
CA VAL A 176 12.12 12.69 10.00
C VAL A 176 12.12 11.36 10.76
N ALA A 177 11.46 10.33 10.24
CA ALA A 177 11.43 9.01 10.85
C ALA A 177 12.85 8.42 10.92
N ALA A 178 13.58 8.41 9.80
CA ALA A 178 14.94 7.89 9.72
C ALA A 178 15.92 8.60 10.68
N ALA A 179 15.74 9.92 10.89
CA ALA A 179 16.55 10.68 11.85
C ALA A 179 16.28 10.34 13.32
N ARG A 180 15.08 9.77 13.61
CA ARG A 180 14.65 9.44 14.99
C ARG A 180 14.82 7.97 15.34
N GLN A 181 14.93 7.09 14.33
CA GLN A 181 15.18 5.67 14.58
C GLN A 181 16.59 5.48 15.18
N PRO A 182 16.73 4.64 16.21
CA PRO A 182 18.06 4.30 16.71
C PRO A 182 18.83 3.60 15.59
N ARG A 183 20.01 4.14 15.26
CA ARG A 183 20.91 3.47 14.32
C ARG A 183 21.24 2.09 14.89
N ALA A 184 20.86 1.04 14.15
CA ALA A 184 21.35 -0.30 14.46
C ALA A 184 22.89 -0.25 14.42
N MET A 185 23.53 -0.46 15.58
CA MET A 185 24.97 -0.62 15.69
C MET A 185 25.37 -2.05 15.31
#